data_870769495a5c46c9f1319ae476110018
#
_entry.id   870769495a5c46c9f1319ae476110018
#
_cell.length_a   1.000
_cell.length_b   1.000
_cell.length_c   1.000
_cell.angle_alpha   90.00
_cell.angle_beta   90.00
_cell.angle_gamma   90.00
#
_symmetry.space_group_name_H-M   'P 1'
#
loop_
_entity.id
_entity.type
_entity.pdbx_description
1 polymer ?
#
loop_
_entity_poly.entity_id
_entity_poly.type
_entity_poly.pdbx_seq_one_letter_code
_entity_poly.pdbx_strand_id
1 'polypeptide(L)'
;DLRLILAEPFMPPRPDEMPAVAGQVLALVNAARARQRRCGSQVYAATPPLVYSTVLEHAALAHAMDMAANDFMGHQGSDGNTADFRATRAGYDWLGIGENVAAGQTSAEEVVNGWLASPSHCATLMDPRYSETGIAFALNPHSEHGIYWAQAFGRPR
;
A
#
# COMPACT_ATOMS: atom_id res chain seq x y z
N ASP A 1 -12.41 9.22 38.93
CA ASP A 1 -13.01 8.85 37.67
C ASP A 1 -12.05 8.02 36.83
N LEU A 2 -12.32 6.77 36.86
CA LEU A 2 -11.59 5.82 36.06
C LEU A 2 -12.04 5.91 34.61
N ARG A 3 -12.02 7.08 34.10
CA ARG A 3 -12.03 7.20 32.67
C ARG A 3 -10.70 6.77 32.17
N LEU A 4 -10.57 5.50 32.15
CA LEU A 4 -9.54 4.89 31.38
C LEU A 4 -9.75 5.32 29.95
N ILE A 5 -9.06 6.37 29.59
CA ILE A 5 -8.83 6.61 28.20
C ILE A 5 -7.91 5.49 27.78
N LEU A 6 -8.52 4.35 27.58
CA LEU A 6 -7.80 3.26 26.96
C LEU A 6 -7.56 3.70 25.53
N ALA A 7 -6.29 3.70 25.15
CA ALA A 7 -5.96 3.67 23.74
C ALA A 7 -6.84 2.61 23.11
N GLU A 8 -7.43 2.89 21.95
CA GLU A 8 -8.20 1.90 21.23
C GLU A 8 -7.33 0.65 21.08
N PRO A 9 -7.89 -0.54 21.35
CA PRO A 9 -7.13 -1.76 21.18
C PRO A 9 -6.67 -1.89 19.74
N PHE A 10 -5.44 -2.37 19.55
CA PHE A 10 -4.94 -2.69 18.23
C PHE A 10 -5.79 -3.83 17.65
N MET A 11 -6.58 -3.52 16.64
CA MET A 11 -7.48 -4.46 16.00
C MET A 11 -7.28 -4.41 14.49
N PRO A 12 -6.25 -5.09 13.98
CA PRO A 12 -6.02 -5.16 12.55
C PRO A 12 -7.10 -6.00 11.87
N PRO A 13 -7.32 -5.81 10.56
CA PRO A 13 -8.18 -6.71 9.81
C PRO A 13 -7.62 -8.13 9.83
N ARG A 14 -8.50 -9.12 9.70
CA ARG A 14 -8.08 -10.52 9.58
C ARG A 14 -7.56 -10.81 8.18
N PRO A 15 -6.69 -11.82 8.00
CA PRO A 15 -6.20 -12.20 6.68
C PRO A 15 -7.30 -12.53 5.67
N ASP A 16 -8.42 -13.12 6.12
CA ASP A 16 -9.55 -13.45 5.24
C ASP A 16 -10.32 -12.20 4.79
N GLU A 17 -10.11 -11.06 5.42
CA GLU A 17 -10.69 -9.78 5.03
C GLU A 17 -9.88 -9.05 3.95
N MET A 18 -8.73 -9.59 3.55
CA MET A 18 -7.83 -8.91 2.60
C MET A 18 -8.53 -8.50 1.31
N PRO A 19 -9.36 -9.32 0.65
CA PRO A 19 -10.04 -8.88 -0.57
C PRO A 19 -10.94 -7.68 -0.36
N ALA A 20 -11.71 -7.65 0.72
CA ALA A 20 -12.59 -6.52 1.04
C ALA A 20 -11.79 -5.25 1.35
N VAL A 21 -10.72 -5.40 2.13
CA VAL A 21 -9.84 -4.28 2.50
C VAL A 21 -9.13 -3.73 1.27
N ALA A 22 -8.62 -4.59 0.39
CA ALA A 22 -7.98 -4.17 -0.86
C ALA A 22 -8.95 -3.37 -1.74
N GLY A 23 -10.21 -3.79 -1.81
CA GLY A 23 -11.25 -3.05 -2.53
C GLY A 23 -11.52 -1.68 -1.93
N GLN A 24 -11.51 -1.57 -0.61
CA GLN A 24 -11.67 -0.29 0.09
C GLN A 24 -10.48 0.65 -0.18
N VAL A 25 -9.27 0.11 -0.13
CA VAL A 25 -8.06 0.90 -0.45
C VAL A 25 -8.13 1.40 -1.89
N LEU A 26 -8.47 0.52 -2.84
CA LEU A 26 -8.60 0.90 -4.25
C LEU A 26 -9.63 2.04 -4.44
N ALA A 27 -10.78 1.94 -3.79
CA ALA A 27 -11.81 2.97 -3.88
C ALA A 27 -11.32 4.31 -3.33
N LEU A 28 -10.64 4.30 -2.20
CA LEU A 28 -10.10 5.53 -1.58
C LEU A 28 -8.98 6.15 -2.42
N VAL A 29 -8.09 5.33 -2.95
CA VAL A 29 -7.00 5.78 -3.83
C VAL A 29 -7.59 6.39 -5.11
N ASN A 30 -8.57 5.74 -5.71
CA ASN A 30 -9.20 6.25 -6.93
C ASN A 30 -10.02 7.53 -6.68
N ALA A 31 -10.63 7.68 -5.50
CA ALA A 31 -11.28 8.92 -5.12
C ALA A 31 -10.27 10.07 -5.01
N ALA A 32 -9.08 9.80 -4.46
CA ALA A 32 -8.00 10.79 -4.40
C ALA A 32 -7.50 11.16 -5.80
N ARG A 33 -7.31 10.17 -6.67
CA ARG A 33 -6.84 10.39 -8.05
C ARG A 33 -7.82 11.16 -8.90
N ALA A 34 -9.09 11.13 -8.58
CA ALA A 34 -10.14 11.82 -9.34
C ALA A 34 -10.10 13.33 -9.14
N ARG A 35 -9.29 13.85 -8.24
CA ARG A 35 -9.21 15.27 -7.92
C ARG A 35 -7.77 15.75 -7.95
N GLN A 36 -7.58 17.04 -8.33
CA GLN A 36 -6.29 17.70 -8.16
C GLN A 36 -5.87 17.65 -6.68
N ARG A 37 -4.59 17.38 -6.43
CA ARG A 37 -4.07 17.25 -5.07
C ARG A 37 -2.66 17.81 -4.96
N ARG A 38 -2.40 18.48 -3.85
CA ARG A 38 -1.06 18.91 -3.49
C ARG A 38 -0.37 17.81 -2.68
N CYS A 39 0.77 17.34 -3.15
CA CYS A 39 1.65 16.42 -2.43
C CYS A 39 2.91 17.18 -2.01
N GLY A 40 2.94 17.63 -0.77
CA GLY A 40 4.00 18.54 -0.32
C GLY A 40 3.93 19.87 -1.09
N SER A 41 5.00 20.24 -1.79
CA SER A 41 5.07 21.45 -2.59
C SER A 41 4.60 21.24 -4.04
N GLN A 42 4.38 20.00 -4.46
CA GLN A 42 3.98 19.67 -5.84
C GLN A 42 2.48 19.52 -5.94
N VAL A 43 1.91 20.05 -7.04
CA VAL A 43 0.49 19.89 -7.36
C VAL A 43 0.35 18.84 -8.45
N TYR A 44 -0.50 17.84 -8.20
CA TYR A 44 -0.80 16.78 -9.16
C TYR A 44 -2.21 16.94 -9.68
N ALA A 45 -2.36 16.93 -10.99
CA ALA A 45 -3.67 16.97 -11.63
C ALA A 45 -4.47 15.71 -11.33
N ALA A 46 -5.78 15.80 -11.42
CA ALA A 46 -6.63 14.61 -11.44
C ALA A 46 -6.15 13.65 -12.54
N THR A 47 -6.22 12.37 -12.29
CA THR A 47 -5.72 11.33 -13.17
C THR A 47 -6.69 10.14 -13.19
N PRO A 48 -6.68 9.31 -14.26
CA PRO A 48 -7.63 8.20 -14.34
C PRO A 48 -7.51 7.19 -13.20
N PRO A 49 -8.61 6.49 -12.89
CA PRO A 49 -8.58 5.46 -11.85
C PRO A 49 -7.64 4.31 -12.21
N LEU A 50 -7.06 3.71 -11.17
CA LEU A 50 -6.28 2.48 -11.31
C LEU A 50 -7.23 1.28 -11.42
N VAL A 51 -6.83 0.32 -12.25
CA VAL A 51 -7.51 -0.98 -12.37
C VAL A 51 -6.78 -1.99 -11.48
N TYR A 52 -7.53 -2.84 -10.80
CA TYR A 52 -6.95 -3.84 -9.92
C TYR A 52 -6.25 -4.94 -10.70
N SER A 53 -5.04 -5.32 -10.27
CA SER A 53 -4.24 -6.40 -10.84
C SER A 53 -3.92 -7.44 -9.77
N THR A 54 -4.41 -8.67 -9.96
CA THR A 54 -4.07 -9.76 -9.05
C THR A 54 -2.59 -10.15 -9.14
N VAL A 55 -1.96 -9.91 -10.28
CA VAL A 55 -0.52 -10.15 -10.44
C VAL A 55 0.29 -9.18 -9.56
N LEU A 56 -0.07 -7.89 -9.60
CA LEU A 56 0.56 -6.90 -8.71
C LEU A 56 0.23 -7.17 -7.24
N GLU A 57 -0.96 -7.69 -6.96
CA GLU A 57 -1.30 -8.11 -5.57
C GLU A 57 -0.33 -9.19 -5.08
N HIS A 58 0.03 -10.16 -5.90
CA HIS A 58 0.99 -11.19 -5.52
C HIS A 58 2.35 -10.59 -5.16
N ALA A 59 2.81 -9.62 -5.95
CA ALA A 59 4.07 -8.92 -5.65
C ALA A 59 3.97 -8.14 -4.33
N ALA A 60 2.85 -7.44 -4.12
CA ALA A 60 2.60 -6.69 -2.89
C ALA A 60 2.52 -7.62 -1.68
N LEU A 61 1.82 -8.75 -1.81
CA LEU A 61 1.67 -9.72 -0.72
C LEU A 61 3.02 -10.33 -0.33
N ALA A 62 3.84 -10.70 -1.31
CA ALA A 62 5.17 -11.23 -1.05
C ALA A 62 6.01 -10.25 -0.22
N HIS A 63 5.93 -8.96 -0.54
CA HIS A 63 6.68 -7.96 0.20
C HIS A 63 6.08 -7.68 1.59
N ALA A 64 4.77 -7.60 1.70
CA ALA A 64 4.11 -7.43 3.00
C ALA A 64 4.45 -8.58 3.94
N MET A 65 4.44 -9.81 3.44
CA MET A 65 4.81 -11.00 4.21
C MET A 65 6.28 -10.97 4.63
N ASP A 66 7.17 -10.51 3.75
CA ASP A 66 8.59 -10.37 4.06
C ASP A 66 8.81 -9.35 5.17
N MET A 67 8.18 -8.17 5.07
CA MET A 67 8.26 -7.13 6.10
C MET A 67 7.75 -7.65 7.44
N ALA A 68 6.62 -8.35 7.44
CA ALA A 68 6.03 -8.89 8.65
C ALA A 68 6.91 -9.97 9.28
N ALA A 69 7.40 -10.91 8.49
CA ALA A 69 8.20 -12.04 8.99
C ALA A 69 9.57 -11.60 9.51
N ASN A 70 10.16 -10.57 8.91
CA ASN A 70 11.51 -10.10 9.22
C ASN A 70 11.54 -8.77 9.98
N ASP A 71 10.37 -8.31 10.42
CA ASP A 71 10.20 -7.14 11.31
C ASP A 71 10.92 -5.89 10.78
N PHE A 72 10.57 -5.48 9.55
CA PHE A 72 11.08 -4.23 8.98
C PHE A 72 10.03 -3.58 8.09
N MET A 73 10.22 -2.28 7.82
CA MET A 73 9.42 -1.54 6.85
C MET A 73 10.35 -0.81 5.89
N GLY A 74 10.19 -1.06 4.60
CA GLY A 74 10.99 -0.41 3.56
C GLY A 74 10.69 -1.00 2.19
N HIS A 75 11.25 -0.39 1.16
CA HIS A 75 11.04 -0.85 -0.22
C HIS A 75 11.92 -2.04 -0.58
N GLN A 76 13.14 -2.09 -0.05
CA GLN A 76 14.05 -3.19 -0.31
C GLN A 76 13.67 -4.39 0.55
N GLY A 77 13.54 -5.55 -0.07
CA GLY A 77 13.24 -6.79 0.62
C GLY A 77 14.41 -7.31 1.45
N SER A 78 14.15 -8.28 2.32
CA SER A 78 15.17 -8.90 3.17
C SER A 78 16.27 -9.60 2.37
N ASP A 79 15.96 -10.01 1.15
CA ASP A 79 16.91 -10.64 0.21
C ASP A 79 17.57 -9.62 -0.74
N GLY A 80 17.31 -8.33 -0.55
CA GLY A 80 17.81 -7.25 -1.40
C GLY A 80 16.95 -6.95 -2.63
N ASN A 81 15.85 -7.66 -2.82
CA ASN A 81 14.98 -7.47 -3.99
C ASN A 81 14.22 -6.13 -3.91
N THR A 82 14.02 -5.54 -5.10
CA THR A 82 13.29 -4.29 -5.28
C THR A 82 11.86 -4.55 -5.77
N ALA A 83 11.02 -3.52 -5.76
CA ALA A 83 9.62 -3.66 -6.17
C ALA A 83 9.47 -4.13 -7.62
N ASP A 84 10.32 -3.63 -8.53
CA ASP A 84 10.32 -4.04 -9.93
C ASP A 84 10.71 -5.51 -10.10
N PHE A 85 11.68 -5.97 -9.33
CA PHE A 85 12.05 -7.40 -9.33
C PHE A 85 10.88 -8.26 -8.85
N ARG A 86 10.19 -7.85 -7.78
CA ARG A 86 9.04 -8.60 -7.26
C ARG A 86 7.90 -8.66 -8.27
N ALA A 87 7.64 -7.56 -8.97
CA ALA A 87 6.63 -7.51 -10.02
C ALA A 87 6.97 -8.47 -11.18
N THR A 88 8.21 -8.47 -11.62
CA THR A 88 8.68 -9.39 -12.66
C THR A 88 8.52 -10.84 -12.22
N ARG A 89 8.94 -11.15 -10.99
CA ARG A 89 8.84 -12.51 -10.44
C ARG A 89 7.38 -12.98 -10.33
N ALA A 90 6.46 -12.06 -10.07
CA ALA A 90 5.04 -12.37 -10.02
C ALA A 90 4.43 -12.59 -11.41
N GLY A 91 5.16 -12.27 -12.47
CA GLY A 91 4.69 -12.41 -13.85
C GLY A 91 4.11 -11.14 -14.46
N TYR A 92 4.38 -10.00 -13.88
CA TYR A 92 3.90 -8.72 -14.39
C TYR A 92 4.85 -8.16 -15.45
N ASP A 93 4.32 -7.97 -16.66
CA ASP A 93 5.08 -7.37 -17.76
C ASP A 93 4.85 -5.85 -17.74
N TRP A 94 5.91 -5.07 -17.51
CA TRP A 94 5.77 -3.67 -17.16
C TRP A 94 6.71 -2.76 -17.93
N LEU A 95 6.26 -1.50 -18.04
CA LEU A 95 7.07 -0.35 -18.44
C LEU A 95 7.47 0.50 -17.23
N GLY A 96 6.72 0.42 -16.15
CA GLY A 96 7.01 1.15 -14.92
C GLY A 96 6.39 0.49 -13.73
N ILE A 97 7.08 0.56 -12.58
CA ILE A 97 6.63 0.02 -11.29
C ILE A 97 6.85 1.06 -10.22
N GLY A 98 5.89 1.16 -9.31
CA GLY A 98 5.99 1.94 -8.10
C GLY A 98 5.48 1.16 -6.91
N GLU A 99 5.72 1.69 -5.71
CA GLU A 99 5.32 1.02 -4.48
C GLU A 99 5.11 2.04 -3.37
N ASN A 100 4.05 1.84 -2.58
CA ASN A 100 3.89 2.45 -1.27
C ASN A 100 3.89 1.36 -0.22
N VAL A 101 4.58 1.58 0.88
CA VAL A 101 4.58 0.68 2.04
C VAL A 101 4.14 1.44 3.28
N ALA A 102 3.62 0.70 4.26
CA ALA A 102 3.22 1.26 5.54
C ALA A 102 3.22 0.16 6.61
N ALA A 103 3.20 0.56 7.86
CA ALA A 103 3.17 -0.38 8.98
C ALA A 103 2.39 0.23 10.15
N GLY A 104 1.53 -0.58 10.75
CA GLY A 104 0.80 -0.21 11.96
C GLY A 104 -0.66 0.20 11.77
N GLN A 105 -1.06 0.58 10.57
CA GLN A 105 -2.44 1.03 10.32
C GLN A 105 -3.42 -0.13 10.38
N THR A 106 -4.61 0.09 10.92
CA THR A 106 -5.60 -0.97 11.15
C THR A 106 -6.80 -0.90 10.23
N SER A 107 -6.82 0.03 9.27
CA SER A 107 -7.93 0.16 8.32
C SER A 107 -7.46 0.71 6.98
N ALA A 108 -8.28 0.53 5.95
CA ALA A 108 -8.05 1.10 4.64
C ALA A 108 -7.95 2.63 4.70
N GLU A 109 -8.85 3.28 5.44
CA GLU A 109 -8.85 4.74 5.59
C GLU A 109 -7.55 5.22 6.22
N GLU A 110 -7.11 4.55 7.26
CA GLU A 110 -5.91 4.94 8.00
C GLU A 110 -4.67 4.84 7.12
N VAL A 111 -4.51 3.75 6.37
CA VAL A 111 -3.33 3.57 5.52
C VAL A 111 -3.32 4.54 4.34
N VAL A 112 -4.47 4.76 3.69
CA VAL A 112 -4.55 5.70 2.56
C VAL A 112 -4.33 7.13 3.05
N ASN A 113 -4.93 7.53 4.16
CA ASN A 113 -4.72 8.86 4.74
C ASN A 113 -3.25 9.07 5.10
N GLY A 114 -2.58 8.04 5.62
CA GLY A 114 -1.15 8.10 5.91
C GLY A 114 -0.32 8.31 4.65
N TRP A 115 -0.62 7.61 3.58
CA TRP A 115 0.08 7.79 2.30
C TRP A 115 -0.17 9.18 1.72
N LEU A 116 -1.41 9.66 1.75
CA LEU A 116 -1.74 10.98 1.21
C LEU A 116 -1.09 12.11 2.00
N ALA A 117 -0.83 11.92 3.30
CA ALA A 117 -0.18 12.91 4.15
C ALA A 117 1.34 12.99 3.95
N SER A 118 1.94 12.01 3.29
CA SER A 118 3.37 11.96 3.03
C SER A 118 3.65 12.39 1.60
N PRO A 119 4.49 13.42 1.36
CA PRO A 119 4.71 13.94 0.00
C PRO A 119 5.15 12.87 -1.01
N SER A 120 6.09 11.98 -0.64
CA SER A 120 6.59 10.96 -1.56
C SER A 120 5.54 9.88 -1.85
N HIS A 121 4.82 9.42 -0.84
CA HIS A 121 3.75 8.42 -1.02
C HIS A 121 2.57 9.00 -1.81
N CYS A 122 2.22 10.24 -1.52
CA CYS A 122 1.19 10.96 -2.24
C CYS A 122 1.55 11.11 -3.72
N ALA A 123 2.80 11.45 -4.03
CA ALA A 123 3.29 11.56 -5.40
C ALA A 123 3.18 10.24 -6.17
N THR A 124 3.54 9.13 -5.54
CA THR A 124 3.39 7.80 -6.14
C THR A 124 1.93 7.48 -6.41
N LEU A 125 1.06 7.74 -5.44
CA LEU A 125 -0.37 7.48 -5.54
C LEU A 125 -1.04 8.30 -6.66
N MET A 126 -0.58 9.53 -6.87
CA MET A 126 -1.12 10.46 -7.86
C MET A 126 -0.41 10.39 -9.22
N ASP A 127 0.57 9.51 -9.39
CA ASP A 127 1.37 9.44 -10.60
C ASP A 127 0.51 8.97 -11.78
N PRO A 128 0.39 9.80 -12.84
CA PRO A 128 -0.47 9.46 -13.98
C PRO A 128 0.09 8.34 -14.86
N ARG A 129 1.36 7.98 -14.68
CA ARG A 129 1.97 6.89 -15.47
C ARG A 129 1.45 5.52 -15.09
N TYR A 130 0.98 5.35 -13.84
CA TYR A 130 0.44 4.07 -13.39
C TYR A 130 -1.03 3.95 -13.75
N SER A 131 -1.42 2.77 -14.21
CA SER A 131 -2.80 2.45 -14.57
C SER A 131 -3.34 1.23 -13.83
N GLU A 132 -2.47 0.47 -13.13
CA GLU A 132 -2.87 -0.72 -12.41
C GLU A 132 -2.25 -0.75 -11.03
N THR A 133 -2.90 -1.48 -10.10
CA THR A 133 -2.42 -1.60 -8.73
C THR A 133 -2.85 -2.93 -8.12
N GLY A 134 -2.03 -3.42 -7.20
CA GLY A 134 -2.36 -4.52 -6.31
C GLY A 134 -2.02 -4.15 -4.88
N ILE A 135 -2.81 -4.61 -3.93
CA ILE A 135 -2.75 -4.18 -2.54
C ILE A 135 -2.79 -5.40 -1.63
N ALA A 136 -1.92 -5.43 -0.63
CA ALA A 136 -1.90 -6.52 0.34
C ALA A 136 -1.44 -6.03 1.70
N PHE A 137 -1.82 -6.77 2.74
CA PHE A 137 -1.25 -6.61 4.08
C PHE A 137 -0.86 -7.98 4.62
N ALA A 138 0.03 -7.98 5.60
CA ALA A 138 0.42 -9.18 6.33
C ALA A 138 0.54 -8.86 7.82
N LEU A 139 0.24 -9.84 8.66
CA LEU A 139 0.21 -9.69 10.10
C LEU A 139 1.38 -10.46 10.73
N ASN A 140 1.98 -9.84 11.75
CA ASN A 140 2.86 -10.53 12.70
C ASN A 140 2.68 -9.86 14.06
N PRO A 141 1.87 -10.45 14.96
CA PRO A 141 1.61 -9.85 16.27
C PRO A 141 2.85 -9.76 17.15
N HIS A 142 3.93 -10.47 16.83
CA HIS A 142 5.19 -10.41 17.57
C HIS A 142 6.16 -9.36 17.03
N SER A 143 5.82 -8.70 15.91
CA SER A 143 6.64 -7.65 15.32
C SER A 143 6.33 -6.30 15.96
N GLU A 144 7.18 -5.31 15.68
CA GLU A 144 7.04 -3.94 16.22
C GLU A 144 5.69 -3.31 15.86
N HIS A 145 5.23 -3.48 14.62
CA HIS A 145 4.04 -2.78 14.12
C HIS A 145 2.80 -3.67 14.01
N GLY A 146 2.94 -4.98 14.04
CA GLY A 146 1.84 -5.92 14.01
C GLY A 146 1.19 -6.13 12.65
N ILE A 147 1.17 -5.13 11.79
CA ILE A 147 0.61 -5.20 10.44
C ILE A 147 1.49 -4.40 9.48
N TYR A 148 1.65 -4.92 8.27
CA TYR A 148 2.48 -4.32 7.22
C TYR A 148 1.71 -4.31 5.92
N TRP A 149 1.77 -3.16 5.23
CA TRP A 149 1.01 -2.91 4.01
C TRP A 149 1.95 -2.68 2.84
N ALA A 150 1.57 -3.20 1.67
CA ALA A 150 2.23 -2.85 0.42
C ALA A 150 1.17 -2.60 -0.65
N GLN A 151 1.37 -1.53 -1.41
CA GLN A 151 0.62 -1.25 -2.62
C GLN A 151 1.61 -1.18 -3.76
N ALA A 152 1.46 -2.06 -4.74
CA ALA A 152 2.25 -2.06 -5.95
C ALA A 152 1.47 -1.34 -7.05
N PHE A 153 2.18 -0.46 -7.78
CA PHE A 153 1.63 0.29 -8.90
C PHE A 153 2.34 -0.16 -10.17
N GLY A 154 1.59 -0.25 -11.26
CA GLY A 154 2.15 -0.68 -12.52
C GLY A 154 1.68 0.12 -13.72
N ARG A 155 2.62 0.31 -14.65
CA ARG A 155 2.34 0.70 -16.02
C ARG A 155 2.62 -0.52 -16.87
N PRO A 156 1.58 -1.22 -17.39
CA PRO A 156 1.80 -2.42 -18.19
C PRO A 156 2.42 -2.07 -19.55
N ARG A 157 3.12 -3.05 -20.08
CA ARG A 157 3.71 -2.98 -21.42
C ARG A 157 2.67 -3.13 -22.51
#